data_533290af78aa84582b6220e700e171ff
#
_entry.id   533290af78aa84582b6220e700e171ff
#
_cell.length_a   1.000
_cell.length_b   1.000
_cell.length_c   1.000
_cell.angle_alpha   90.00
_cell.angle_beta   90.00
_cell.angle_gamma   90.00
#
_symmetry.space_group_name_H-M   'P 1'
#
loop_
_entity.id
_entity.type
_entity.pdbx_description
1 polymer ?
#
loop_
_entity_poly.entity_id
_entity_poly.type
_entity_poly.pdbx_seq_one_letter_code
_entity_poly.pdbx_strand_id
1 'polypeptide(L)'
;MEIPAHIDALRTEGERMAAAAAVADPDAAVPSCPEWTVRDLIRHTGAVHRWATGFVAGGRTEPSRGGLEEAAGTWPADDDLAGWFGQGCTDLVTALADTPDDLQCWTFLAAPSPRAMWARRQAHETAVHRVDAQLAAGSPVSPCAPAFAADGIDELLVLFVPRRSSTLCVDSPATLAVRCTDVDASWLLHMDSDGVTTTRTTSGGDAGAACAVSGTAGDLYLALWNRKGAEDLTVEGDHAVLGQFSEVVRFR
;
A
#
# COMPACT_ATOMS: atom_id res chain seq x y z
N MET A 1 10.18 -6.03 -7.66
CA MET A 1 9.47 -6.42 -8.93
C MET A 1 9.84 -5.45 -10.06
N GLU A 2 9.60 -5.83 -11.34
CA GLU A 2 9.83 -4.96 -12.49
C GLU A 2 8.59 -4.10 -12.80
N ILE A 3 8.79 -2.97 -13.50
CA ILE A 3 7.71 -2.02 -13.83
C ILE A 3 6.51 -2.68 -14.53
N PRO A 4 6.68 -3.54 -15.57
CA PRO A 4 5.52 -4.20 -16.20
C PRO A 4 4.68 -5.03 -15.23
N ALA A 5 5.33 -5.73 -14.28
CA ALA A 5 4.62 -6.53 -13.29
C ALA A 5 3.81 -5.67 -12.29
N HIS A 6 4.29 -4.47 -11.93
CA HIS A 6 3.50 -3.52 -11.14
C HIS A 6 2.31 -2.96 -11.93
N ILE A 7 2.49 -2.67 -13.23
CA ILE A 7 1.39 -2.19 -14.09
C ILE A 7 0.30 -3.26 -14.24
N ASP A 8 0.69 -4.53 -14.41
CA ASP A 8 -0.25 -5.66 -14.49
C ASP A 8 -0.97 -5.91 -13.16
N ALA A 9 -0.27 -5.74 -12.03
CA ALA A 9 -0.88 -5.79 -10.71
C ALA A 9 -1.88 -4.64 -10.52
N LEU A 10 -1.51 -3.41 -10.87
CA LEU A 10 -2.41 -2.23 -10.82
C LEU A 10 -3.71 -2.48 -11.61
N ARG A 11 -3.59 -3.00 -12.84
CA ARG A 11 -4.76 -3.35 -13.66
C ARG A 11 -5.65 -4.38 -12.97
N THR A 12 -5.06 -5.48 -12.53
CA THR A 12 -5.80 -6.58 -11.89
C THR A 12 -6.49 -6.15 -10.60
N GLU A 13 -5.79 -5.40 -9.74
CA GLU A 13 -6.34 -4.93 -8.47
C GLU A 13 -7.40 -3.84 -8.69
N GLY A 14 -7.23 -2.99 -9.71
CA GLY A 14 -8.24 -2.01 -10.13
C GLY A 14 -9.54 -2.66 -10.63
N GLU A 15 -9.45 -3.69 -11.47
CA GLU A 15 -10.62 -4.45 -11.93
C GLU A 15 -11.37 -5.09 -10.76
N ARG A 16 -10.65 -5.69 -9.81
CA ARG A 16 -11.25 -6.28 -8.59
C ARG A 16 -11.89 -5.24 -7.69
N MET A 17 -11.28 -4.07 -7.55
CA MET A 17 -11.83 -2.96 -6.77
C MET A 17 -13.09 -2.40 -7.42
N ALA A 18 -13.09 -2.19 -8.74
CA ALA A 18 -14.27 -1.74 -9.47
C ALA A 18 -15.44 -2.74 -9.35
N ALA A 19 -15.14 -4.04 -9.43
CA ALA A 19 -16.15 -5.09 -9.25
C ALA A 19 -16.74 -5.10 -7.84
N ALA A 20 -15.93 -4.89 -6.80
CA ALA A 20 -16.41 -4.78 -5.42
C ALA A 20 -17.26 -3.51 -5.23
N ALA A 21 -16.83 -2.38 -5.78
CA ALA A 21 -17.57 -1.12 -5.73
C ALA A 21 -18.94 -1.19 -6.43
N ALA A 22 -19.04 -1.95 -7.52
CA ALA A 22 -20.28 -2.09 -8.28
C ALA A 22 -21.41 -2.84 -7.52
N VAL A 23 -21.07 -3.61 -6.48
CA VAL A 23 -22.02 -4.40 -5.69
C VAL A 23 -22.17 -3.92 -4.25
N ALA A 24 -21.31 -3.02 -3.80
CA ALA A 24 -21.35 -2.45 -2.47
C ALA A 24 -22.38 -1.30 -2.38
N ASP A 25 -23.00 -1.17 -1.20
CA ASP A 25 -23.78 0.04 -0.90
C ASP A 25 -22.80 1.24 -0.78
N PRO A 26 -22.98 2.34 -1.51
CA PRO A 26 -22.14 3.53 -1.41
C PRO A 26 -22.04 4.12 0.01
N ASP A 27 -23.03 3.92 0.86
CA ASP A 27 -23.08 4.38 2.24
C ASP A 27 -22.53 3.34 3.25
N ALA A 28 -22.16 2.13 2.79
CA ALA A 28 -21.57 1.12 3.67
C ALA A 28 -20.25 1.62 4.26
N ALA A 29 -20.07 1.38 5.58
CA ALA A 29 -18.83 1.74 6.26
C ALA A 29 -17.66 0.88 5.79
N VAL A 30 -16.46 1.47 5.69
CA VAL A 30 -15.22 0.77 5.37
C VAL A 30 -14.56 0.32 6.68
N PRO A 31 -14.48 -1.00 6.99
CA PRO A 31 -14.03 -1.49 8.29
C PRO A 31 -12.62 -1.03 8.70
N SER A 32 -11.70 -0.94 7.74
CA SER A 32 -10.30 -0.51 7.93
C SER A 32 -10.12 1.01 7.98
N CYS A 33 -11.12 1.78 7.50
CA CYS A 33 -11.15 3.23 7.50
C CYS A 33 -12.50 3.71 8.08
N PRO A 34 -12.70 3.69 9.41
CA PRO A 34 -14.03 3.83 10.04
C PRO A 34 -14.75 5.16 9.76
N GLU A 35 -14.00 6.19 9.33
CA GLU A 35 -14.55 7.50 8.96
C GLU A 35 -15.00 7.56 7.49
N TRP A 36 -14.79 6.49 6.72
CA TRP A 36 -15.08 6.43 5.31
C TRP A 36 -16.27 5.51 5.00
N THR A 37 -17.04 5.93 4.02
CA THR A 37 -17.98 5.09 3.30
C THR A 37 -17.32 4.52 2.05
N VAL A 38 -17.98 3.56 1.39
CA VAL A 38 -17.54 3.05 0.08
C VAL A 38 -17.43 4.21 -0.93
N ARG A 39 -18.38 5.16 -0.90
CA ARG A 39 -18.33 6.37 -1.73
C ARG A 39 -17.02 7.14 -1.54
N ASP A 40 -16.61 7.37 -0.28
CA ASP A 40 -15.38 8.09 0.04
C ASP A 40 -14.16 7.34 -0.42
N LEU A 41 -14.11 6.01 -0.20
CA LEU A 41 -13.02 5.14 -0.63
C LEU A 41 -12.82 5.18 -2.15
N ILE A 42 -13.91 5.03 -2.92
CA ILE A 42 -13.86 5.00 -4.39
C ILE A 42 -13.49 6.38 -4.96
N ARG A 43 -14.04 7.45 -4.39
CA ARG A 43 -13.66 8.83 -4.74
C ARG A 43 -12.18 9.09 -4.44
N HIS A 44 -11.71 8.73 -3.26
CA HIS A 44 -10.30 8.87 -2.88
C HIS A 44 -9.38 8.16 -3.88
N THR A 45 -9.55 6.85 -4.06
CA THR A 45 -8.65 6.06 -4.91
C THR A 45 -8.72 6.48 -6.38
N GLY A 46 -9.91 6.79 -6.88
CA GLY A 46 -10.08 7.31 -8.24
C GLY A 46 -9.47 8.69 -8.46
N ALA A 47 -9.45 9.55 -7.43
CA ALA A 47 -8.76 10.83 -7.45
C ALA A 47 -7.23 10.63 -7.40
N VAL A 48 -6.74 9.68 -6.59
CA VAL A 48 -5.31 9.29 -6.53
C VAL A 48 -4.82 8.80 -7.90
N HIS A 49 -5.61 7.99 -8.62
CA HIS A 49 -5.25 7.55 -9.97
C HIS A 49 -5.12 8.73 -10.94
N ARG A 50 -6.05 9.67 -10.95
CA ARG A 50 -6.01 10.87 -11.81
C ARG A 50 -4.86 11.80 -11.46
N TRP A 51 -4.60 11.95 -10.16
CA TRP A 51 -3.47 12.71 -9.65
C TRP A 51 -2.13 12.12 -10.13
N ALA A 52 -1.96 10.80 -10.01
CA ALA A 52 -0.80 10.09 -10.50
C ALA A 52 -0.64 10.20 -12.03
N THR A 53 -1.74 10.05 -12.78
CA THR A 53 -1.77 10.23 -14.24
C THR A 53 -1.29 11.62 -14.63
N GLY A 54 -1.66 12.66 -13.87
CA GLY A 54 -1.21 14.03 -14.11
C GLY A 54 0.32 14.20 -14.01
N PHE A 55 1.02 13.43 -13.18
CA PHE A 55 2.49 13.42 -13.14
C PHE A 55 3.08 12.58 -14.27
N VAL A 56 2.56 11.37 -14.46
CA VAL A 56 3.11 10.41 -15.42
C VAL A 56 2.92 10.88 -16.86
N ALA A 57 1.68 11.21 -17.26
CA ALA A 57 1.39 11.66 -18.63
C ALA A 57 1.75 13.14 -18.86
N GLY A 58 1.65 13.97 -17.81
CA GLY A 58 1.89 15.41 -17.91
C GLY A 58 3.36 15.84 -17.68
N GLY A 59 4.23 14.93 -17.21
CA GLY A 59 5.62 15.25 -16.90
C GLY A 59 5.79 16.37 -15.85
N ARG A 60 4.84 16.50 -14.92
CA ARG A 60 4.87 17.55 -13.90
C ARG A 60 6.01 17.30 -12.91
N THR A 61 6.90 18.29 -12.74
CA THR A 61 8.09 18.19 -11.88
C THR A 61 7.89 18.74 -10.47
N GLU A 62 6.74 19.36 -10.20
CA GLU A 62 6.40 19.92 -8.90
C GLU A 62 5.08 19.33 -8.36
N PRO A 63 4.90 19.27 -7.03
CA PRO A 63 3.63 18.84 -6.43
C PRO A 63 2.45 19.70 -6.92
N SER A 64 1.30 19.08 -7.17
CA SER A 64 0.07 19.81 -7.47
C SER A 64 -0.41 20.59 -6.24
N ARG A 65 -0.75 21.87 -6.41
CA ARG A 65 -1.25 22.72 -5.32
C ARG A 65 -2.69 22.40 -4.93
N GLY A 66 -3.50 21.96 -5.89
CA GLY A 66 -4.91 21.61 -5.68
C GLY A 66 -5.15 20.17 -5.20
N GLY A 67 -4.08 19.36 -5.12
CA GLY A 67 -4.14 17.99 -4.58
C GLY A 67 -5.12 17.08 -5.30
N LEU A 68 -5.77 16.21 -4.55
CA LEU A 68 -6.69 15.19 -5.07
C LEU A 68 -8.01 15.79 -5.57
N GLU A 69 -8.50 16.86 -4.95
CA GLU A 69 -9.75 17.52 -5.38
C GLU A 69 -9.63 18.11 -6.78
N GLU A 70 -8.50 18.79 -7.06
CA GLU A 70 -8.22 19.30 -8.40
C GLU A 70 -8.12 18.15 -9.43
N ALA A 71 -7.44 17.06 -9.04
CA ALA A 71 -7.24 15.91 -9.91
C ALA A 71 -8.57 15.17 -10.20
N ALA A 72 -9.47 15.09 -9.23
CA ALA A 72 -10.77 14.46 -9.38
C ALA A 72 -11.66 15.20 -10.37
N GLY A 73 -11.55 16.52 -10.46
CA GLY A 73 -12.46 17.35 -11.24
C GLY A 73 -13.87 17.32 -10.67
N THR A 74 -14.84 16.90 -11.48
CA THR A 74 -16.22 16.72 -11.03
C THR A 74 -16.40 15.35 -10.38
N TRP A 75 -16.93 15.33 -9.16
CA TRP A 75 -17.24 14.09 -8.47
C TRP A 75 -18.39 13.34 -9.14
N PRO A 76 -18.29 12.01 -9.33
CA PRO A 76 -19.36 11.23 -9.92
C PRO A 76 -20.56 11.10 -8.99
N ALA A 77 -21.75 10.86 -9.56
CA ALA A 77 -22.90 10.35 -8.83
C ALA A 77 -22.63 8.90 -8.38
N ASP A 78 -23.41 8.42 -7.40
CA ASP A 78 -23.18 7.09 -6.81
C ASP A 78 -23.30 5.96 -7.84
N ASP A 79 -24.26 6.04 -8.74
CA ASP A 79 -24.44 5.04 -9.82
C ASP A 79 -23.27 5.00 -10.82
N ASP A 80 -22.48 6.06 -10.90
CA ASP A 80 -21.34 6.18 -11.80
C ASP A 80 -19.97 5.87 -11.12
N LEU A 81 -19.94 5.67 -9.79
CA LEU A 81 -18.70 5.55 -9.00
C LEU A 81 -17.76 4.48 -9.54
N ALA A 82 -18.26 3.26 -9.73
CA ALA A 82 -17.45 2.14 -10.18
C ALA A 82 -16.88 2.37 -11.59
N GLY A 83 -17.69 2.91 -12.50
CA GLY A 83 -17.28 3.26 -13.87
C GLY A 83 -16.25 4.39 -13.88
N TRP A 84 -16.47 5.44 -13.09
CA TRP A 84 -15.55 6.58 -12.97
C TRP A 84 -14.18 6.14 -12.42
N PHE A 85 -14.18 5.30 -11.38
CA PHE A 85 -12.96 4.71 -10.84
C PHE A 85 -12.24 3.85 -11.88
N GLY A 86 -12.96 2.91 -12.53
CA GLY A 86 -12.41 1.99 -13.53
C GLY A 86 -11.76 2.74 -14.70
N GLN A 87 -12.38 3.83 -15.17
CA GLN A 87 -11.80 4.68 -16.22
C GLN A 87 -10.50 5.33 -15.74
N GLY A 88 -10.46 5.90 -14.53
CA GLY A 88 -9.23 6.51 -13.99
C GLY A 88 -8.10 5.50 -13.79
N CYS A 89 -8.42 4.27 -13.41
CA CYS A 89 -7.44 3.19 -13.32
C CYS A 89 -6.88 2.82 -14.71
N THR A 90 -7.75 2.69 -15.72
CA THR A 90 -7.37 2.39 -17.11
C THR A 90 -6.47 3.47 -17.69
N ASP A 91 -6.81 4.73 -17.46
CA ASP A 91 -6.02 5.89 -17.92
C ASP A 91 -4.62 5.88 -17.29
N LEU A 92 -4.51 5.59 -15.99
CA LEU A 92 -3.23 5.47 -15.29
C LEU A 92 -2.38 4.30 -15.79
N VAL A 93 -3.00 3.12 -15.97
CA VAL A 93 -2.34 1.93 -16.54
C VAL A 93 -1.78 2.26 -17.92
N THR A 94 -2.57 2.91 -18.77
CA THR A 94 -2.16 3.33 -20.12
C THR A 94 -1.01 4.34 -20.05
N ALA A 95 -1.14 5.36 -19.21
CA ALA A 95 -0.10 6.38 -19.03
C ALA A 95 1.23 5.74 -18.59
N LEU A 96 1.19 4.83 -17.61
CA LEU A 96 2.39 4.13 -17.15
C LEU A 96 2.99 3.20 -18.22
N ALA A 97 2.17 2.54 -19.04
CA ALA A 97 2.63 1.65 -20.10
C ALA A 97 3.31 2.42 -21.25
N ASP A 98 2.72 3.55 -21.64
CA ASP A 98 3.16 4.34 -22.80
C ASP A 98 4.30 5.33 -22.46
N THR A 99 4.56 5.55 -21.17
CA THR A 99 5.60 6.49 -20.73
C THR A 99 7.01 5.92 -20.98
N PRO A 100 7.94 6.72 -21.55
CA PRO A 100 9.31 6.31 -21.75
C PRO A 100 10.07 6.16 -20.43
N ASP A 101 11.16 5.36 -20.45
CA ASP A 101 11.96 5.06 -19.26
C ASP A 101 12.70 6.29 -18.69
N ASP A 102 12.93 7.32 -19.49
CA ASP A 102 13.60 8.56 -19.11
C ASP A 102 12.64 9.66 -18.62
N LEU A 103 11.37 9.32 -18.34
CA LEU A 103 10.41 10.25 -17.76
C LEU A 103 11.02 11.00 -16.58
N GLN A 104 10.88 12.32 -16.61
CA GLN A 104 11.17 13.19 -15.48
C GLN A 104 9.85 13.76 -14.94
N CYS A 105 9.48 13.38 -13.73
CA CYS A 105 8.34 13.96 -13.05
C CYS A 105 8.57 13.95 -11.53
N TRP A 106 7.72 14.64 -10.80
CA TRP A 106 7.77 14.66 -9.34
C TRP A 106 7.52 13.26 -8.74
N THR A 107 8.27 12.95 -7.67
CA THR A 107 8.14 11.72 -6.89
C THR A 107 8.22 12.04 -5.40
N PHE A 108 7.66 11.18 -4.56
CA PHE A 108 7.72 11.35 -3.10
C PHE A 108 8.36 10.16 -2.37
N LEU A 109 8.66 9.07 -3.07
CA LEU A 109 9.41 7.93 -2.55
C LEU A 109 10.66 7.72 -3.41
N ALA A 110 11.69 7.12 -2.79
CA ALA A 110 12.88 6.71 -3.51
C ALA A 110 12.57 5.51 -4.43
N ALA A 111 13.05 5.58 -5.66
CA ALA A 111 12.93 4.51 -6.65
C ALA A 111 14.01 4.67 -7.73
N PRO A 112 14.28 3.62 -8.54
CA PRO A 112 15.25 3.70 -9.65
C PRO A 112 14.88 4.74 -10.72
N SER A 113 13.59 5.00 -10.92
CA SER A 113 13.08 6.04 -11.83
C SER A 113 11.70 6.56 -11.35
N PRO A 114 11.26 7.75 -11.81
CA PRO A 114 9.91 8.22 -11.53
C PRO A 114 8.81 7.24 -11.97
N ARG A 115 8.95 6.64 -13.16
CA ARG A 115 8.02 5.60 -13.64
C ARG A 115 7.95 4.40 -12.70
N ALA A 116 9.10 3.94 -12.19
CA ALA A 116 9.14 2.84 -11.23
C ALA A 116 8.44 3.19 -9.92
N MET A 117 8.66 4.41 -9.39
CA MET A 117 7.97 4.89 -8.18
C MET A 117 6.46 4.90 -8.37
N TRP A 118 5.96 5.50 -9.46
CA TRP A 118 4.53 5.62 -9.68
C TRP A 118 3.87 4.26 -9.95
N ALA A 119 4.49 3.38 -10.74
CA ALA A 119 3.95 2.04 -11.02
C ALA A 119 3.83 1.21 -9.74
N ARG A 120 4.89 1.16 -8.92
CA ARG A 120 4.91 0.42 -7.66
C ARG A 120 3.88 0.98 -6.67
N ARG A 121 3.95 2.29 -6.41
CA ARG A 121 3.07 2.93 -5.41
C ARG A 121 1.60 2.76 -5.77
N GLN A 122 1.23 2.97 -7.04
CA GLN A 122 -0.16 2.88 -7.44
C GLN A 122 -0.69 1.44 -7.45
N ALA A 123 0.16 0.44 -7.74
CA ALA A 123 -0.20 -0.96 -7.60
C ALA A 123 -0.54 -1.31 -6.13
N HIS A 124 0.31 -0.90 -5.18
CA HIS A 124 0.08 -1.18 -3.76
C HIS A 124 -1.05 -0.34 -3.16
N GLU A 125 -1.19 0.93 -3.55
CA GLU A 125 -2.33 1.77 -3.17
C GLU A 125 -3.64 1.11 -3.55
N THR A 126 -3.75 0.70 -4.81
CA THR A 126 -4.95 0.06 -5.34
C THR A 126 -5.22 -1.29 -4.69
N ALA A 127 -4.18 -2.10 -4.45
CA ALA A 127 -4.33 -3.40 -3.81
C ALA A 127 -4.83 -3.31 -2.37
N VAL A 128 -4.31 -2.36 -1.58
CA VAL A 128 -4.76 -2.14 -0.20
C VAL A 128 -6.22 -1.68 -0.18
N HIS A 129 -6.57 -0.70 -1.01
CA HIS A 129 -7.94 -0.18 -1.08
C HIS A 129 -8.93 -1.13 -1.78
N ARG A 130 -8.45 -2.06 -2.62
CA ARG A 130 -9.28 -3.17 -3.10
C ARG A 130 -9.71 -4.09 -1.96
N VAL A 131 -8.83 -4.37 -1.00
CA VAL A 131 -9.21 -5.12 0.21
C VAL A 131 -10.28 -4.37 0.99
N ASP A 132 -10.10 -3.07 1.18
CA ASP A 132 -11.08 -2.21 1.85
C ASP A 132 -12.46 -2.28 1.18
N ALA A 133 -12.50 -2.19 -0.15
CA ALA A 133 -13.74 -2.29 -0.93
C ALA A 133 -14.40 -3.67 -0.82
N GLN A 134 -13.62 -4.76 -0.87
CA GLN A 134 -14.13 -6.11 -0.73
C GLN A 134 -14.69 -6.38 0.66
N LEU A 135 -14.02 -5.91 1.72
CA LEU A 135 -14.51 -6.02 3.10
C LEU A 135 -15.82 -5.25 3.29
N ALA A 136 -15.90 -4.01 2.76
CA ALA A 136 -17.12 -3.19 2.84
C ALA A 136 -18.28 -3.80 2.04
N ALA A 137 -17.99 -4.47 0.93
CA ALA A 137 -18.99 -5.21 0.13
C ALA A 137 -19.42 -6.56 0.76
N GLY A 138 -18.82 -6.98 1.88
CA GLY A 138 -19.03 -8.31 2.44
C GLY A 138 -18.54 -9.45 1.53
N SER A 139 -17.64 -9.17 0.61
CA SER A 139 -17.10 -10.13 -0.35
C SER A 139 -15.83 -10.81 0.19
N PRO A 140 -15.51 -12.05 -0.24
CA PRO A 140 -14.24 -12.65 0.09
C PRO A 140 -13.06 -11.83 -0.40
N VAL A 141 -12.06 -11.63 0.45
CA VAL A 141 -10.84 -10.92 0.08
C VAL A 141 -10.01 -11.77 -0.88
N SER A 142 -9.77 -11.25 -2.08
CA SER A 142 -8.93 -11.91 -3.07
C SER A 142 -7.48 -11.99 -2.60
N PRO A 143 -6.79 -13.13 -2.74
CA PRO A 143 -5.39 -13.26 -2.33
C PRO A 143 -4.48 -12.40 -3.19
N CYS A 144 -3.39 -11.90 -2.57
CA CYS A 144 -2.27 -11.28 -3.27
C CYS A 144 -1.24 -12.34 -3.67
N ALA A 145 -0.61 -12.19 -4.84
CA ALA A 145 0.51 -13.05 -5.22
C ALA A 145 1.69 -12.86 -4.23
N PRO A 146 2.36 -13.93 -3.76
CA PRO A 146 3.38 -13.83 -2.73
C PRO A 146 4.51 -12.83 -3.03
N ALA A 147 5.03 -12.83 -4.26
CA ALA A 147 6.07 -11.87 -4.67
C ALA A 147 5.59 -10.41 -4.65
N PHE A 148 4.33 -10.15 -5.03
CA PHE A 148 3.72 -8.81 -4.96
C PHE A 148 3.49 -8.38 -3.50
N ALA A 149 2.98 -9.27 -2.67
CA ALA A 149 2.79 -8.97 -1.24
C ALA A 149 4.12 -8.66 -0.55
N ALA A 150 5.18 -9.45 -0.80
CA ALA A 150 6.52 -9.18 -0.26
C ALA A 150 7.09 -7.83 -0.76
N ASP A 151 6.85 -7.47 -2.04
CA ASP A 151 7.22 -6.15 -2.57
C ASP A 151 6.48 -5.02 -1.84
N GLY A 152 5.19 -5.19 -1.50
CA GLY A 152 4.42 -4.19 -0.73
C GLY A 152 4.81 -4.10 0.74
N ILE A 153 5.23 -5.20 1.36
CA ILE A 153 5.85 -5.18 2.69
C ILE A 153 7.16 -4.37 2.63
N ASP A 154 7.98 -4.59 1.61
CA ASP A 154 9.22 -3.86 1.41
C ASP A 154 8.98 -2.35 1.19
N GLU A 155 7.99 -1.98 0.38
CA GLU A 155 7.60 -0.57 0.21
C GLU A 155 7.23 0.06 1.55
N LEU A 156 6.41 -0.61 2.35
CA LEU A 156 6.00 -0.14 3.67
C LEU A 156 7.19 0.03 4.61
N LEU A 157 7.95 -1.05 4.83
CA LEU A 157 8.96 -1.08 5.87
C LEU A 157 10.22 -0.28 5.53
N VAL A 158 10.58 -0.20 4.24
CA VAL A 158 11.81 0.46 3.80
C VAL A 158 11.59 1.91 3.37
N LEU A 159 10.40 2.23 2.83
CA LEU A 159 10.15 3.56 2.28
C LEU A 159 9.18 4.42 3.10
N PHE A 160 8.12 3.82 3.67
CA PHE A 160 7.14 4.58 4.44
C PHE A 160 7.50 4.71 5.92
N VAL A 161 7.87 3.60 6.55
CA VAL A 161 8.18 3.58 7.99
C VAL A 161 9.30 4.56 8.36
N PRO A 162 10.45 4.63 7.67
CA PRO A 162 11.50 5.59 8.01
C PRO A 162 11.09 7.06 7.85
N ARG A 163 10.12 7.37 6.99
CA ARG A 163 9.60 8.76 6.82
C ARG A 163 8.76 9.23 8.01
N ARG A 164 8.28 8.31 8.83
CA ARG A 164 7.54 8.58 10.07
C ARG A 164 8.43 8.42 11.31
N SER A 165 9.74 8.31 11.15
CA SER A 165 10.69 8.05 12.23
C SER A 165 10.53 9.02 13.42
N SER A 166 10.18 10.29 13.19
CA SER A 166 9.93 11.26 14.25
C SER A 166 8.69 10.96 15.12
N THR A 167 7.80 10.06 14.67
CA THR A 167 6.61 9.63 15.43
C THR A 167 6.73 8.17 15.90
N LEU A 168 7.76 7.46 15.46
CA LEU A 168 8.04 6.04 15.75
C LEU A 168 9.19 5.87 16.74
N CYS A 169 9.38 6.84 17.64
CA CYS A 169 10.41 6.74 18.67
C CYS A 169 9.93 5.86 19.82
N VAL A 170 10.80 5.01 20.31
CA VAL A 170 10.57 4.18 21.50
C VAL A 170 11.62 4.51 22.57
N ASP A 171 11.21 4.56 23.84
CA ASP A 171 12.12 4.87 24.94
C ASP A 171 13.17 3.77 25.17
N SER A 172 12.83 2.54 24.88
CA SER A 172 13.72 1.37 25.00
C SER A 172 14.00 0.79 23.63
N PRO A 173 15.26 0.72 23.17
CA PRO A 173 15.60 0.13 21.90
C PRO A 173 15.07 -1.29 21.76
N ALA A 174 14.44 -1.58 20.63
CA ALA A 174 13.88 -2.89 20.32
C ALA A 174 14.14 -3.28 18.87
N THR A 175 14.09 -4.58 18.59
CA THR A 175 14.22 -5.11 17.24
C THR A 175 13.02 -5.99 16.89
N LEU A 176 12.47 -5.78 15.69
CA LEU A 176 11.39 -6.58 15.13
C LEU A 176 11.84 -7.24 13.83
N ALA A 177 11.83 -8.56 13.79
CA ALA A 177 12.04 -9.32 12.57
C ALA A 177 10.68 -9.60 11.89
N VAL A 178 10.60 -9.41 10.57
CA VAL A 178 9.45 -9.77 9.72
C VAL A 178 9.93 -10.80 8.71
N ARG A 179 9.30 -11.98 8.64
CA ARG A 179 9.76 -13.12 7.82
C ARG A 179 8.61 -13.70 7.00
N CYS A 180 8.74 -13.72 5.68
CA CYS A 180 7.84 -14.48 4.82
C CYS A 180 8.18 -15.97 4.87
N THR A 181 7.14 -16.82 4.88
CA THR A 181 7.29 -18.29 4.90
C THR A 181 7.15 -18.93 3.53
N ASP A 182 6.60 -18.21 2.56
CA ASP A 182 6.27 -18.68 1.21
C ASP A 182 7.13 -18.03 0.10
N VAL A 183 7.96 -17.04 0.45
CA VAL A 183 8.97 -16.42 -0.41
C VAL A 183 10.22 -16.10 0.41
N ASP A 184 11.39 -16.04 -0.25
CA ASP A 184 12.65 -15.66 0.40
C ASP A 184 12.72 -14.13 0.58
N ALA A 185 12.00 -13.62 1.58
CA ALA A 185 11.98 -12.21 1.92
C ALA A 185 11.85 -12.02 3.44
N SER A 186 12.75 -11.23 4.01
CA SER A 186 12.75 -10.88 5.43
C SER A 186 13.33 -9.50 5.68
N TRP A 187 12.92 -8.89 6.79
CA TRP A 187 13.34 -7.55 7.21
C TRP A 187 13.64 -7.55 8.71
N LEU A 188 14.62 -6.75 9.10
CA LEU A 188 14.93 -6.45 10.50
C LEU A 188 14.75 -4.94 10.72
N LEU A 189 13.85 -4.60 11.63
CA LEU A 189 13.61 -3.23 12.06
C LEU A 189 14.37 -3.00 13.38
N HIS A 190 15.09 -1.90 13.45
CA HIS A 190 15.64 -1.35 14.68
C HIS A 190 14.83 -0.10 15.04
N MET A 191 14.26 -0.09 16.23
CA MET A 191 13.47 1.00 16.78
C MET A 191 14.20 1.56 18.01
N ASP A 192 14.36 2.86 18.08
CA ASP A 192 14.97 3.56 19.21
C ASP A 192 14.42 4.99 19.38
N SER A 193 15.07 5.82 20.18
CA SER A 193 14.67 7.22 20.40
C SER A 193 14.82 8.10 19.15
N ASP A 194 15.61 7.70 18.17
CA ASP A 194 15.85 8.45 16.94
C ASP A 194 14.88 8.04 15.82
N GLY A 195 14.15 6.92 16.02
CA GLY A 195 13.11 6.42 15.13
C GLY A 195 13.26 4.96 14.71
N VAL A 196 12.92 4.65 13.46
CA VAL A 196 12.98 3.28 12.92
C VAL A 196 13.87 3.23 11.70
N THR A 197 14.79 2.27 11.70
CA THR A 197 15.56 1.88 10.52
C THR A 197 15.24 0.44 10.13
N THR A 198 15.16 0.18 8.83
CA THR A 198 14.82 -1.15 8.29
C THR A 198 15.93 -1.66 7.39
N THR A 199 16.36 -2.89 7.61
CA THR A 199 17.33 -3.59 6.78
C THR A 199 16.68 -4.85 6.19
N ARG A 200 16.84 -5.05 4.87
CA ARG A 200 16.49 -6.33 4.24
C ARG A 200 17.48 -7.38 4.70
N THR A 201 16.99 -8.54 5.10
CA THR A 201 17.81 -9.66 5.56
C THR A 201 17.58 -10.90 4.69
N THR A 202 18.50 -11.84 4.76
CA THR A 202 18.29 -13.21 4.25
C THR A 202 17.91 -14.12 5.40
N SER A 203 17.43 -15.33 5.11
CA SER A 203 17.05 -16.33 6.10
C SER A 203 18.15 -16.51 7.17
N GLY A 204 17.83 -16.19 8.42
CA GLY A 204 18.73 -16.26 9.57
C GLY A 204 19.54 -15.00 9.88
N GLY A 205 19.46 -13.94 9.06
CA GLY A 205 20.17 -12.66 9.30
C GLY A 205 19.55 -11.79 10.40
N ASP A 206 18.48 -12.26 11.03
CA ASP A 206 17.67 -11.62 12.06
C ASP A 206 17.73 -12.39 13.41
N ALA A 207 18.73 -13.26 13.56
CA ALA A 207 18.93 -14.05 14.78
C ALA A 207 19.14 -13.12 15.99
N GLY A 208 18.30 -13.29 17.02
CA GLY A 208 18.37 -12.48 18.25
C GLY A 208 17.50 -11.23 18.24
N ALA A 209 16.58 -11.07 17.27
CA ALA A 209 15.55 -10.03 17.35
C ALA A 209 14.70 -10.19 18.63
N ALA A 210 14.36 -9.07 19.27
CA ALA A 210 13.54 -9.08 20.47
C ALA A 210 12.15 -9.67 20.22
N CYS A 211 11.59 -9.40 19.04
CA CYS A 211 10.35 -9.99 18.54
C CYS A 211 10.54 -10.44 17.08
N ALA A 212 9.94 -11.54 16.71
CA ALA A 212 9.83 -11.98 15.31
C ALA A 212 8.38 -12.29 14.95
N VAL A 213 7.93 -11.80 13.80
CA VAL A 213 6.63 -12.12 13.22
C VAL A 213 6.84 -12.83 11.90
N SER A 214 6.17 -13.96 11.70
CA SER A 214 6.26 -14.76 10.47
C SER A 214 4.90 -15.25 9.99
N GLY A 215 4.75 -15.39 8.67
CA GLY A 215 3.54 -15.84 8.01
C GLY A 215 3.71 -15.83 6.51
N THR A 216 2.63 -16.15 5.76
CA THR A 216 2.67 -15.96 4.32
C THR A 216 2.86 -14.49 4.00
N ALA A 217 3.49 -14.18 2.85
CA ALA A 217 3.66 -12.78 2.41
C ALA A 217 2.32 -12.05 2.35
N GLY A 218 1.25 -12.74 1.90
CA GLY A 218 -0.10 -12.18 1.85
C GLY A 218 -0.66 -11.81 3.21
N ASP A 219 -0.54 -12.68 4.22
CA ASP A 219 -1.02 -12.41 5.58
C ASP A 219 -0.24 -11.28 6.23
N LEU A 220 1.08 -11.30 6.11
CA LEU A 220 1.95 -10.23 6.61
C LEU A 220 1.64 -8.89 5.94
N TYR A 221 1.44 -8.87 4.61
CA TYR A 221 1.10 -7.66 3.86
C TYR A 221 -0.17 -7.01 4.41
N LEU A 222 -1.25 -7.80 4.56
CA LEU A 222 -2.51 -7.29 5.07
C LEU A 222 -2.44 -6.87 6.54
N ALA A 223 -1.72 -7.62 7.38
CA ALA A 223 -1.57 -7.28 8.79
C ALA A 223 -0.76 -6.01 8.99
N LEU A 224 0.36 -5.85 8.28
CA LEU A 224 1.22 -4.67 8.39
C LEU A 224 0.55 -3.40 7.83
N TRP A 225 -0.32 -3.53 6.81
CA TRP A 225 -1.15 -2.44 6.32
C TRP A 225 -2.46 -2.26 7.12
N ASN A 226 -2.64 -2.94 8.26
CA ASN A 226 -3.80 -2.85 9.16
C ASN A 226 -5.14 -3.29 8.53
N ARG A 227 -5.12 -4.25 7.58
CA ARG A 227 -6.33 -4.81 6.92
C ARG A 227 -6.70 -6.19 7.41
N LYS A 228 -5.85 -6.78 8.26
CA LYS A 228 -6.06 -8.07 8.91
C LYS A 228 -5.42 -8.03 10.29
N GLY A 229 -5.93 -8.80 11.23
CA GLY A 229 -5.27 -9.04 12.52
C GLY A 229 -4.06 -9.97 12.38
N ALA A 230 -3.44 -10.29 13.50
CA ALA A 230 -2.25 -11.15 13.55
C ALA A 230 -2.57 -12.63 13.84
N GLU A 231 -3.85 -13.02 13.74
CA GLU A 231 -4.33 -14.36 14.15
C GLU A 231 -3.72 -15.50 13.34
N ASP A 232 -3.39 -15.25 12.06
CA ASP A 232 -2.74 -16.20 11.15
C ASP A 232 -1.22 -16.05 11.10
N LEU A 233 -0.65 -15.23 11.98
CA LEU A 233 0.79 -15.01 12.07
C LEU A 233 1.39 -15.73 13.27
N THR A 234 2.61 -16.22 13.13
CA THR A 234 3.40 -16.71 14.25
C THR A 234 4.23 -15.56 14.83
N VAL A 235 4.09 -15.31 16.12
CA VAL A 235 4.83 -14.27 16.84
C VAL A 235 5.69 -14.95 17.89
N GLU A 236 7.00 -14.69 17.88
CA GLU A 236 7.99 -15.21 18.80
C GLU A 236 8.69 -14.07 19.54
N GLY A 237 9.08 -14.30 20.80
CA GLY A 237 9.77 -13.31 21.62
C GLY A 237 8.83 -12.33 22.30
N ASP A 238 9.22 -11.06 22.41
CA ASP A 238 8.46 -10.02 23.12
C ASP A 238 7.33 -9.45 22.25
N HIS A 239 6.11 -9.91 22.47
CA HIS A 239 4.90 -9.45 21.76
C HIS A 239 4.62 -7.95 21.94
N ALA A 240 5.12 -7.31 23.01
CA ALA A 240 4.93 -5.88 23.22
C ALA A 240 5.61 -5.04 22.12
N VAL A 241 6.72 -5.55 21.56
CA VAL A 241 7.43 -4.90 20.44
C VAL A 241 6.55 -4.82 19.18
N LEU A 242 5.86 -5.90 18.83
CA LEU A 242 4.92 -5.92 17.71
C LEU A 242 3.72 -5.01 17.99
N GLY A 243 3.22 -4.99 19.22
CA GLY A 243 2.15 -4.10 19.66
C GLY A 243 2.53 -2.63 19.49
N GLN A 244 3.69 -2.20 19.97
CA GLN A 244 4.22 -0.85 19.81
C GLN A 244 4.34 -0.46 18.33
N PHE A 245 4.91 -1.34 17.51
CA PHE A 245 4.99 -1.10 16.07
C PHE A 245 3.61 -0.87 15.45
N SER A 246 2.65 -1.74 15.75
CA SER A 246 1.28 -1.67 15.18
C SER A 246 0.49 -0.45 15.65
N GLU A 247 0.75 0.07 16.85
CA GLU A 247 0.09 1.29 17.35
C GLU A 247 0.56 2.55 16.62
N VAL A 248 1.81 2.58 16.22
CA VAL A 248 2.45 3.76 15.62
C VAL A 248 2.39 3.70 14.09
N VAL A 249 2.51 2.52 13.50
CA VAL A 249 2.39 2.31 12.05
C VAL A 249 0.93 2.06 11.67
N ARG A 250 0.12 3.13 11.69
CA ARG A 250 -1.26 3.07 11.22
C ARG A 250 -1.40 3.85 9.92
N PHE A 251 -1.73 3.13 8.86
CA PHE A 251 -2.10 3.70 7.57
C PHE A 251 -3.62 3.56 7.41
N ARG A 252 -4.30 4.71 7.40
CA ARG A 252 -5.73 4.83 7.14
C ARG A 252 -5.94 5.37 5.74
#